data_5d41a168513c5d381e3d5debe30f89fd
#
_entry.id   5d41a168513c5d381e3d5debe30f89fd
#
_cell.length_a   1.000
_cell.length_b   1.000
_cell.length_c   1.000
_cell.angle_alpha   90.00
_cell.angle_beta   90.00
_cell.angle_gamma   90.00
#
_symmetry.space_group_name_H-M   'P 1'
#
loop_
_entity.id
_entity.type
_entity.pdbx_description
1 polymer ?
#
loop_
_entity_poly.entity_id
_entity_poly.type
_entity_poly.pdbx_seq_one_letter_code
_entity_poly.pdbx_strand_id
1 'polypeptide(L)'
;MKDTTRNTYLAVDFGGGSGRVIAGSLLQGKLELEEIHRFTNRQVKLGNHVYWDFPALFEDMKTGLKLAVQKGYHVKGIGIDTWGVDFGLIDKKGNLLGNPVCYRDARTDGMPDKVFQILDAQKHYACTGIQVMPINTLFQLYSMQQNQDVLLEVAQRLLFMPDLFSYYLTGVANNEYCIASTSELVDAHQRNWSMDTIRTLGLPEHLFGEIILPGTVRGTLKEEIGRETGLGTVDIIAVGSRDP
;
A
#
# COMPACT_ATOMS: atom_id res chain seq x y z
N MET A 1 21.46 -12.51 -26.46
CA MET A 1 21.83 -11.49 -25.45
C MET A 1 20.73 -10.42 -25.49
N LYS A 2 20.03 -10.18 -24.36
CA LYS A 2 19.10 -9.05 -24.30
C LYS A 2 19.90 -7.74 -24.36
N ASP A 3 19.40 -6.77 -25.12
CA ASP A 3 20.05 -5.48 -25.29
C ASP A 3 20.19 -4.78 -23.94
N THR A 4 21.42 -4.63 -23.42
CA THR A 4 21.73 -4.03 -22.12
C THR A 4 21.50 -2.52 -22.10
N THR A 5 21.14 -1.91 -23.23
CA THR A 5 20.83 -0.48 -23.36
C THR A 5 19.34 -0.18 -23.10
N ARG A 6 18.52 -1.21 -22.93
CA ARG A 6 17.08 -1.12 -22.85
C ARG A 6 16.64 -0.72 -21.43
N ASN A 7 16.01 0.45 -21.29
CA ASN A 7 15.40 0.87 -20.04
C ASN A 7 14.19 -0.02 -19.73
N THR A 8 14.24 -0.72 -18.59
CA THR A 8 13.17 -1.58 -18.10
C THR A 8 12.66 -1.04 -16.76
N TYR A 9 11.36 -1.05 -16.59
CA TYR A 9 10.71 -0.79 -15.32
C TYR A 9 10.07 -2.07 -14.82
N LEU A 10 10.09 -2.29 -13.51
CA LEU A 10 9.38 -3.41 -12.90
C LEU A 10 8.06 -2.90 -12.30
N ALA A 11 6.98 -3.57 -12.67
CA ALA A 11 5.70 -3.42 -12.00
C ALA A 11 5.51 -4.62 -11.07
N VAL A 12 5.26 -4.33 -9.79
CA VAL A 12 4.87 -5.33 -8.80
C VAL A 12 3.38 -5.14 -8.54
N ASP A 13 2.59 -6.11 -8.96
CA ASP A 13 1.13 -6.07 -8.94
C ASP A 13 0.63 -7.15 -7.96
N PHE A 14 0.10 -6.69 -6.83
CA PHE A 14 -0.49 -7.55 -5.80
C PHE A 14 -2.01 -7.50 -5.87
N GLY A 15 -2.62 -8.52 -6.46
CA GLY A 15 -4.07 -8.71 -6.38
C GLY A 15 -4.49 -9.45 -5.11
N GLY A 16 -5.79 -9.50 -4.84
CA GLY A 16 -6.36 -10.14 -3.63
C GLY A 16 -6.13 -11.66 -3.51
N GLY A 17 -5.70 -12.35 -4.57
CA GLY A 17 -5.45 -13.81 -4.57
C GLY A 17 -4.07 -14.22 -5.10
N SER A 18 -3.40 -13.35 -5.85
CA SER A 18 -2.05 -13.61 -6.39
C SER A 18 -1.32 -12.30 -6.62
N GLY A 19 0.01 -12.36 -6.60
CA GLY A 19 0.86 -11.27 -7.00
C GLY A 19 1.77 -11.65 -8.15
N ARG A 20 2.34 -10.65 -8.81
CA ARG A 20 3.27 -10.85 -9.92
C ARG A 20 4.28 -9.71 -10.03
N VAL A 21 5.43 -10.03 -10.56
CA VAL A 21 6.45 -9.06 -10.97
C VAL A 21 6.54 -9.10 -12.49
N ILE A 22 6.35 -7.95 -13.12
CA ILE A 22 6.31 -7.79 -14.57
C ILE A 22 7.44 -6.84 -14.98
N ALA A 23 8.24 -7.23 -15.97
CA ALA A 23 9.17 -6.34 -16.62
C ALA A 23 8.50 -5.65 -17.81
N GLY A 24 8.50 -4.32 -17.80
CA GLY A 24 7.99 -3.49 -18.88
C GLY A 24 9.10 -2.66 -19.53
N SER A 25 9.18 -2.67 -20.85
CA SER A 25 10.13 -1.88 -21.60
C SER A 25 9.48 -1.25 -22.82
N LEU A 26 9.83 -0.02 -23.13
CA LEU A 26 9.38 0.66 -24.33
C LEU A 26 10.42 0.48 -25.45
N LEU A 27 10.04 -0.22 -26.53
CA LEU A 27 10.88 -0.46 -27.68
C LEU A 27 10.21 0.08 -28.94
N GLN A 28 10.86 1.04 -29.61
CA GLN A 28 10.36 1.66 -30.85
C GLN A 28 8.88 2.12 -30.73
N GLY A 29 8.51 2.68 -29.59
CA GLY A 29 7.14 3.16 -29.31
C GLY A 29 6.14 2.05 -28.94
N LYS A 30 6.56 0.80 -28.83
CA LYS A 30 5.73 -0.33 -28.37
C LYS A 30 6.12 -0.76 -26.96
N LEU A 31 5.13 -0.94 -26.11
CA LEU A 31 5.32 -1.49 -24.78
C LEU A 31 5.42 -3.02 -24.87
N GLU A 32 6.53 -3.55 -24.39
CA GLU A 32 6.74 -5.00 -24.25
C GLU A 32 6.70 -5.37 -22.78
N LEU A 33 5.91 -6.36 -22.44
CA LEU A 33 5.72 -6.87 -21.09
C LEU A 33 6.15 -8.33 -21.01
N GLU A 34 6.83 -8.70 -19.92
CA GLU A 34 7.16 -10.08 -19.58
C GLU A 34 6.86 -10.33 -18.10
N GLU A 35 6.00 -11.30 -17.81
CA GLU A 35 5.82 -11.78 -16.44
C GLU A 35 7.08 -12.51 -15.97
N ILE A 36 7.71 -11.97 -14.92
CA ILE A 36 8.97 -12.50 -14.38
C ILE A 36 8.71 -13.53 -13.30
N HIS A 37 7.75 -13.25 -12.44
CA HIS A 37 7.42 -14.07 -11.27
C HIS A 37 5.95 -13.93 -10.93
N ARG A 38 5.32 -15.05 -10.55
CA ARG A 38 3.96 -15.08 -10.02
C ARG A 38 3.94 -15.89 -8.72
N PHE A 39 3.19 -15.40 -7.75
CA PHE A 39 3.07 -16.00 -6.43
C PHE A 39 1.65 -15.89 -5.89
N THR A 40 1.34 -16.71 -4.89
CA THR A 40 0.03 -16.72 -4.24
C THR A 40 0.01 -15.66 -3.13
N ASN A 41 -1.01 -14.82 -3.12
CA ASN A 41 -1.27 -13.93 -2.01
C ASN A 41 -2.11 -14.67 -0.96
N ARG A 42 -1.50 -14.94 0.20
CA ARG A 42 -2.11 -15.78 1.24
C ARG A 42 -2.77 -14.92 2.31
N GLN A 43 -4.01 -15.28 2.62
CA GLN A 43 -4.71 -14.82 3.79
C GLN A 43 -4.56 -15.87 4.89
N VAL A 44 -4.17 -15.45 6.09
CA VAL A 44 -3.93 -16.34 7.24
C VAL A 44 -4.92 -16.00 8.34
N LYS A 45 -5.78 -16.97 8.69
CA LYS A 45 -6.64 -16.85 9.88
C LYS A 45 -5.83 -17.20 11.11
N LEU A 46 -5.72 -16.25 12.04
CA LEU A 46 -5.05 -16.45 13.32
C LEU A 46 -5.92 -15.87 14.44
N GLY A 47 -6.38 -16.72 15.34
CA GLY A 47 -7.34 -16.34 16.36
C GLY A 47 -8.65 -15.86 15.72
N ASN A 48 -9.08 -14.66 16.09
CA ASN A 48 -10.33 -14.08 15.64
C ASN A 48 -10.20 -13.26 14.34
N HIS A 49 -8.99 -13.06 13.84
CA HIS A 49 -8.72 -12.18 12.71
C HIS A 49 -8.14 -12.92 11.50
N VAL A 50 -8.29 -12.29 10.34
CA VAL A 50 -7.69 -12.70 9.07
C VAL A 50 -6.62 -11.69 8.71
N TYR A 51 -5.40 -12.14 8.46
CA TYR A 51 -4.23 -11.32 8.17
C TYR A 51 -3.69 -11.57 6.77
N TRP A 52 -3.04 -10.57 6.22
CA TRP A 52 -2.11 -10.77 5.12
C TRP A 52 -0.76 -11.22 5.66
N ASP A 53 -0.15 -12.22 5.03
CA ASP A 53 1.22 -12.63 5.37
C ASP A 53 2.22 -11.68 4.71
N PHE A 54 2.30 -10.46 5.26
CA PHE A 54 3.13 -9.40 4.69
C PHE A 54 4.60 -9.77 4.55
N PRO A 55 5.26 -10.43 5.54
CA PRO A 55 6.64 -10.87 5.38
C PRO A 55 6.84 -11.81 4.21
N ALA A 56 5.95 -12.80 4.02
CA ALA A 56 6.03 -13.73 2.90
C ALA A 56 5.83 -13.01 1.55
N LEU A 57 4.86 -12.08 1.47
CA LEU A 57 4.64 -11.28 0.26
C LEU A 57 5.86 -10.40 -0.08
N PHE A 58 6.52 -9.85 0.93
CA PHE A 58 7.74 -9.06 0.73
C PHE A 58 8.89 -9.93 0.19
N GLU A 59 9.06 -11.15 0.68
CA GLU A 59 10.05 -12.11 0.17
C GLU A 59 9.73 -12.54 -1.27
N ASP A 60 8.45 -12.82 -1.59
CA ASP A 60 8.02 -13.15 -2.95
C ASP A 60 8.30 -12.00 -3.92
N MET A 61 8.05 -10.75 -3.51
CA MET A 61 8.43 -9.56 -4.29
C MET A 61 9.93 -9.55 -4.56
N LYS A 62 10.78 -9.66 -3.52
CA LYS A 62 12.25 -9.68 -3.67
C LYS A 62 12.71 -10.81 -4.59
N THR A 63 12.09 -11.97 -4.51
CA THR A 63 12.35 -13.09 -5.41
C THR A 63 12.11 -12.69 -6.87
N GLY A 64 11.00 -12.03 -7.17
CA GLY A 64 10.70 -11.53 -8.51
C GLY A 64 11.71 -10.47 -8.99
N LEU A 65 12.12 -9.55 -8.10
CA LEU A 65 13.14 -8.54 -8.39
C LEU A 65 14.49 -9.20 -8.76
N LYS A 66 14.90 -10.20 -7.98
CA LYS A 66 16.13 -10.96 -8.22
C LYS A 66 16.08 -11.74 -9.56
N LEU A 67 14.95 -12.36 -9.86
CA LEU A 67 14.76 -13.08 -11.12
C LEU A 67 14.85 -12.14 -12.34
N ALA A 68 14.37 -10.90 -12.22
CA ALA A 68 14.51 -9.90 -13.28
C ALA A 68 15.99 -9.61 -13.59
N VAL A 69 16.82 -9.47 -12.56
CA VAL A 69 18.27 -9.29 -12.72
C VAL A 69 18.91 -10.52 -13.37
N GLN A 70 18.56 -11.72 -12.90
CA GLN A 70 19.09 -12.98 -13.45
C GLN A 70 18.71 -13.17 -14.94
N LYS A 71 17.57 -12.65 -15.36
CA LYS A 71 17.15 -12.61 -16.78
C LYS A 71 17.87 -11.54 -17.60
N GLY A 72 18.74 -10.75 -16.99
CA GLY A 72 19.55 -9.74 -17.67
C GLY A 72 18.83 -8.41 -17.93
N TYR A 73 17.75 -8.10 -17.18
CA TYR A 73 17.09 -6.80 -17.27
C TYR A 73 17.92 -5.71 -16.58
N HIS A 74 18.01 -4.56 -17.24
CA HIS A 74 18.57 -3.34 -16.65
C HIS A 74 17.43 -2.46 -16.13
N VAL A 75 17.17 -2.55 -14.84
CA VAL A 75 16.02 -1.93 -14.18
C VAL A 75 16.31 -0.48 -13.83
N LYS A 76 15.41 0.42 -14.21
CA LYS A 76 15.49 1.88 -13.96
C LYS A 76 14.57 2.35 -12.83
N GLY A 77 13.46 1.67 -12.63
CA GLY A 77 12.50 2.02 -11.61
C GLY A 77 11.56 0.86 -11.29
N ILE A 78 10.97 0.91 -10.11
CA ILE A 78 10.01 -0.06 -9.61
C ILE A 78 8.76 0.70 -9.19
N GLY A 79 7.60 0.27 -9.70
CA GLY A 79 6.28 0.69 -9.24
C GLY A 79 5.57 -0.47 -8.55
N ILE A 80 4.82 -0.16 -7.49
CA ILE A 80 4.06 -1.16 -6.72
C ILE A 80 2.60 -0.78 -6.71
N ASP A 81 1.75 -1.71 -7.09
CA ASP A 81 0.30 -1.64 -7.05
C ASP A 81 -0.27 -2.77 -6.19
N THR A 82 -1.37 -2.52 -5.49
CA THR A 82 -2.02 -3.51 -4.62
C THR A 82 -3.55 -3.31 -4.59
N TRP A 83 -4.23 -4.22 -3.90
CA TRP A 83 -5.62 -3.98 -3.50
C TRP A 83 -5.74 -2.76 -2.56
N GLY A 84 -6.93 -2.15 -2.53
CA GLY A 84 -7.20 -0.97 -1.70
C GLY A 84 -7.48 -1.27 -0.23
N VAL A 85 -7.71 -0.22 0.52
CA VAL A 85 -8.26 -0.10 1.88
C VAL A 85 -7.44 -0.67 3.03
N ASP A 86 -6.54 -1.64 2.80
CA ASP A 86 -5.74 -2.25 3.86
C ASP A 86 -4.44 -1.49 4.11
N PHE A 87 -3.98 -1.57 5.34
CA PHE A 87 -2.83 -0.82 5.82
C PHE A 87 -2.03 -1.59 6.87
N GLY A 88 -0.77 -1.20 7.02
CA GLY A 88 0.06 -1.55 8.16
C GLY A 88 0.35 -0.34 9.03
N LEU A 89 0.62 -0.60 10.30
CA LEU A 89 1.05 0.40 11.27
C LEU A 89 2.53 0.19 11.59
N ILE A 90 3.29 1.28 11.60
CA ILE A 90 4.72 1.25 11.98
C ILE A 90 4.96 2.08 13.23
N ASP A 91 5.91 1.63 14.06
CA ASP A 91 6.32 2.34 15.28
C ASP A 91 7.33 3.47 14.98
N LYS A 92 7.77 4.19 16.02
CA LYS A 92 8.78 5.26 15.94
C LYS A 92 10.15 4.79 15.41
N LYS A 93 10.45 3.48 15.49
CA LYS A 93 11.68 2.89 14.99
C LYS A 93 11.53 2.34 13.56
N GLY A 94 10.32 2.41 13.01
CA GLY A 94 10.02 1.90 11.68
C GLY A 94 9.70 0.40 11.63
N ASN A 95 9.47 -0.23 12.78
CA ASN A 95 9.06 -1.62 12.83
C ASN A 95 7.56 -1.76 12.55
N LEU A 96 7.19 -2.81 11.81
CA LEU A 96 5.79 -3.19 11.61
C LEU A 96 5.19 -3.69 12.92
N LEU A 97 4.05 -3.14 13.31
CA LEU A 97 3.32 -3.47 14.53
C LEU A 97 2.36 -4.66 14.36
N GLY A 98 2.77 -5.66 13.62
CA GLY A 98 2.00 -6.83 13.30
C GLY A 98 1.57 -6.88 11.83
N ASN A 99 1.12 -8.05 11.38
CA ASN A 99 0.66 -8.22 10.01
C ASN A 99 -0.60 -7.38 9.74
N PRO A 100 -0.73 -6.74 8.56
CA PRO A 100 -1.95 -6.06 8.16
C PRO A 100 -3.17 -6.99 8.24
N VAL A 101 -4.27 -6.48 8.81
CA VAL A 101 -5.53 -7.22 8.86
C VAL A 101 -6.20 -7.12 7.50
N CYS A 102 -6.68 -8.24 6.98
CA CYS A 102 -7.34 -8.32 5.69
C CYS A 102 -8.71 -7.63 5.72
N TYR A 103 -9.08 -6.91 4.67
CA TYR A 103 -10.39 -6.26 4.54
C TYR A 103 -11.59 -7.20 4.61
N ARG A 104 -11.36 -8.51 4.50
CA ARG A 104 -12.40 -9.55 4.67
C ARG A 104 -12.61 -9.98 6.11
N ASP A 105 -11.89 -9.35 7.05
CA ASP A 105 -12.07 -9.57 8.48
C ASP A 105 -13.40 -9.00 8.97
N ALA A 106 -14.07 -9.72 9.86
CA ALA A 106 -15.38 -9.31 10.39
C ALA A 106 -15.31 -8.13 11.37
N ARG A 107 -14.10 -7.58 11.66
CA ARG A 107 -13.94 -6.48 12.65
C ARG A 107 -14.72 -5.22 12.31
N THR A 108 -15.10 -5.06 11.05
CA THR A 108 -15.84 -3.89 10.56
C THR A 108 -17.34 -4.07 10.50
N ASP A 109 -17.86 -5.24 10.90
CA ASP A 109 -19.29 -5.51 10.90
C ASP A 109 -20.03 -4.50 11.78
N GLY A 110 -21.04 -3.83 11.21
CA GLY A 110 -21.83 -2.80 11.87
C GLY A 110 -21.11 -1.47 12.13
N MET A 111 -19.85 -1.31 11.72
CA MET A 111 -19.11 -0.04 11.90
C MET A 111 -19.67 1.11 11.07
N PRO A 112 -20.14 0.93 9.81
CA PRO A 112 -20.75 2.03 9.06
C PRO A 112 -21.93 2.66 9.81
N ASP A 113 -22.81 1.87 10.38
CA ASP A 113 -23.97 2.38 11.12
C ASP A 113 -23.56 3.21 12.33
N LYS A 114 -22.52 2.79 13.05
CA LYS A 114 -21.99 3.53 14.20
C LYS A 114 -21.32 4.84 13.78
N VAL A 115 -20.55 4.83 12.71
CA VAL A 115 -19.86 6.02 12.16
C VAL A 115 -20.89 7.05 11.70
N PHE A 116 -21.94 6.64 10.99
CA PHE A 116 -22.97 7.56 10.47
C PHE A 116 -24.03 7.99 11.52
N GLN A 117 -23.92 7.52 12.76
CA GLN A 117 -24.56 8.18 13.90
C GLN A 117 -23.80 9.43 14.36
N ILE A 118 -22.51 9.56 13.99
CA ILE A 118 -21.63 10.67 14.36
C ILE A 118 -21.45 11.61 13.15
N LEU A 119 -21.18 11.06 11.97
CA LEU A 119 -20.97 11.79 10.73
C LEU A 119 -22.28 11.88 9.92
N ASP A 120 -22.52 13.03 9.31
CA ASP A 120 -23.54 13.17 8.29
C ASP A 120 -23.08 12.46 7.00
N ALA A 121 -23.77 11.38 6.64
CA ALA A 121 -23.41 10.52 5.50
C ALA A 121 -23.36 11.28 4.17
N GLN A 122 -24.28 12.24 3.97
CA GLN A 122 -24.35 13.00 2.73
C GLN A 122 -23.19 13.98 2.59
N LYS A 123 -22.85 14.66 3.69
CA LYS A 123 -21.68 15.55 3.72
C LYS A 123 -20.39 14.79 3.59
N HIS A 124 -20.30 13.62 4.24
CA HIS A 124 -19.13 12.75 4.13
C HIS A 124 -18.91 12.28 2.70
N TYR A 125 -19.97 11.80 2.03
CA TYR A 125 -19.88 11.43 0.62
C TYR A 125 -19.51 12.62 -0.28
N ALA A 126 -20.07 13.79 -0.04
CA ALA A 126 -19.73 14.99 -0.81
C ALA A 126 -18.25 15.39 -0.64
N CYS A 127 -17.64 15.13 0.53
CA CYS A 127 -16.23 15.37 0.79
C CYS A 127 -15.32 14.36 0.12
N THR A 128 -15.64 13.06 0.26
CA THR A 128 -14.74 11.98 -0.15
C THR A 128 -14.96 11.49 -1.58
N GLY A 129 -16.20 11.53 -2.08
CA GLY A 129 -16.60 10.99 -3.38
C GLY A 129 -16.51 9.46 -3.48
N ILE A 130 -16.31 8.75 -2.37
CA ILE A 130 -16.09 7.31 -2.34
C ILE A 130 -17.36 6.59 -1.91
N GLN A 131 -17.64 5.46 -2.56
CA GLN A 131 -18.73 4.56 -2.16
C GLN A 131 -18.46 4.02 -0.75
N VAL A 132 -19.47 4.12 0.11
CA VAL A 132 -19.42 3.54 1.46
C VAL A 132 -19.43 2.01 1.36
N MET A 133 -18.36 1.40 1.84
CA MET A 133 -18.24 -0.05 1.97
C MET A 133 -17.65 -0.40 3.33
N PRO A 134 -18.18 -1.41 4.05
CA PRO A 134 -17.68 -1.77 5.39
C PRO A 134 -16.18 -2.04 5.45
N ILE A 135 -15.58 -2.42 4.32
CA ILE A 135 -14.16 -2.74 4.19
C ILE A 135 -13.25 -1.52 4.18
N ASN A 136 -13.78 -0.29 3.99
CA ASN A 136 -12.93 0.90 3.84
C ASN A 136 -12.16 1.20 5.14
N THR A 137 -11.00 1.81 4.97
CA THR A 137 -10.02 2.04 6.05
C THR A 137 -10.61 2.80 7.24
N LEU A 138 -11.49 3.76 6.97
CA LEU A 138 -12.19 4.52 8.00
C LEU A 138 -12.87 3.58 9.01
N PHE A 139 -13.63 2.59 8.54
CA PHE A 139 -14.34 1.65 9.41
C PHE A 139 -13.39 0.68 10.11
N GLN A 140 -12.29 0.32 9.47
CA GLN A 140 -11.26 -0.51 10.08
C GLN A 140 -10.60 0.23 11.26
N LEU A 141 -10.19 1.49 11.07
CA LEU A 141 -9.60 2.30 12.13
C LEU A 141 -10.61 2.62 13.24
N TYR A 142 -11.86 2.92 12.88
CA TYR A 142 -12.90 3.17 13.87
C TYR A 142 -13.19 1.92 14.72
N SER A 143 -13.16 0.73 14.12
CA SER A 143 -13.24 -0.53 14.86
C SER A 143 -12.11 -0.70 15.87
N MET A 144 -10.86 -0.40 15.46
CA MET A 144 -9.70 -0.44 16.35
C MET A 144 -9.86 0.54 17.52
N GLN A 145 -10.33 1.74 17.25
CA GLN A 145 -10.58 2.75 18.29
C GLN A 145 -11.66 2.32 19.26
N GLN A 146 -12.80 1.80 18.78
CA GLN A 146 -13.89 1.31 19.62
C GLN A 146 -13.45 0.15 20.53
N ASN A 147 -12.51 -0.66 20.07
CA ASN A 147 -11.94 -1.76 20.83
C ASN A 147 -10.73 -1.36 21.69
N GLN A 148 -10.40 -0.08 21.74
CA GLN A 148 -9.23 0.45 22.47
C GLN A 148 -7.95 -0.30 22.11
N ASP A 149 -7.75 -0.53 20.81
CA ASP A 149 -6.60 -1.28 20.31
C ASP A 149 -5.30 -0.51 20.60
N VAL A 150 -4.45 -1.09 21.42
CA VAL A 150 -3.17 -0.52 21.85
C VAL A 150 -2.26 -0.17 20.66
N LEU A 151 -2.43 -0.80 19.51
CA LEU A 151 -1.65 -0.48 18.31
C LEU A 151 -1.84 0.97 17.85
N LEU A 152 -3.02 1.55 18.05
CA LEU A 152 -3.25 2.97 17.72
C LEU A 152 -2.45 3.93 18.61
N GLU A 153 -2.14 3.54 19.84
CA GLU A 153 -1.37 4.35 20.78
C GLU A 153 0.13 4.32 20.49
N VAL A 154 0.65 3.16 20.07
CA VAL A 154 2.09 2.96 19.84
C VAL A 154 2.52 3.19 18.40
N ALA A 155 1.58 3.21 17.46
CA ALA A 155 1.85 3.46 16.06
C ALA A 155 2.32 4.92 15.84
N GLN A 156 3.24 5.10 14.90
CA GLN A 156 3.72 6.40 14.46
C GLN A 156 3.16 6.81 13.11
N ARG A 157 2.90 5.83 12.22
CA ARG A 157 2.37 6.06 10.86
C ARG A 157 1.48 4.91 10.43
N LEU A 158 0.47 5.27 9.65
CA LEU A 158 -0.32 4.36 8.84
C LEU A 158 0.22 4.40 7.41
N LEU A 159 0.48 3.22 6.83
CA LEU A 159 0.88 3.07 5.44
C LEU A 159 -0.04 2.07 4.75
N PHE A 160 -0.65 2.47 3.63
CA PHE A 160 -1.41 1.52 2.81
C PHE A 160 -0.49 0.45 2.23
N MET A 161 -1.06 -0.66 1.79
CA MET A 161 -0.24 -1.81 1.36
C MET A 161 0.87 -1.44 0.37
N PRO A 162 0.63 -0.69 -0.75
CA PRO A 162 1.71 -0.35 -1.68
C PRO A 162 2.73 0.61 -1.06
N ASP A 163 2.27 1.48 -0.14
CA ASP A 163 3.14 2.41 0.58
C ASP A 163 4.01 1.68 1.60
N LEU A 164 3.46 0.65 2.26
CA LEU A 164 4.18 -0.19 3.21
C LEU A 164 5.29 -0.99 2.52
N PHE A 165 5.02 -1.60 1.36
CA PHE A 165 6.04 -2.24 0.56
C PHE A 165 7.14 -1.26 0.14
N SER A 166 6.73 -0.09 -0.36
CA SER A 166 7.65 0.98 -0.77
C SER A 166 8.51 1.48 0.40
N TYR A 167 7.90 1.62 1.59
CA TYR A 167 8.61 2.00 2.81
C TYR A 167 9.73 1.01 3.17
N TYR A 168 9.45 -0.29 3.13
CA TYR A 168 10.47 -1.28 3.43
C TYR A 168 11.58 -1.33 2.37
N LEU A 169 11.27 -0.95 1.12
CA LEU A 169 12.28 -0.81 0.06
C LEU A 169 13.15 0.45 0.21
N THR A 170 12.59 1.58 0.69
CA THR A 170 13.26 2.90 0.65
C THR A 170 13.57 3.49 2.02
N GLY A 171 12.76 3.20 3.01
CA GLY A 171 12.75 3.89 4.32
C GLY A 171 11.92 5.19 4.34
N VAL A 172 11.28 5.57 3.24
CA VAL A 172 10.47 6.80 3.15
C VAL A 172 9.00 6.49 3.43
N ALA A 173 8.43 7.13 4.47
CA ALA A 173 7.06 6.93 4.92
C ALA A 173 6.15 8.04 4.40
N ASN A 174 5.48 7.80 3.28
CA ASN A 174 4.42 8.64 2.72
C ASN A 174 3.32 7.77 2.13
N ASN A 175 2.15 8.36 1.87
CA ASN A 175 1.01 7.67 1.26
C ASN A 175 0.77 8.22 -0.16
N GLU A 176 0.49 7.34 -1.12
CA GLU A 176 0.13 7.77 -2.47
C GLU A 176 -1.37 8.08 -2.54
N TYR A 177 -1.73 9.13 -3.29
CA TYR A 177 -3.07 9.70 -3.32
C TYR A 177 -4.16 8.72 -3.78
N CYS A 178 -3.91 7.93 -4.84
CA CYS A 178 -4.94 7.03 -5.39
C CYS A 178 -5.31 5.94 -4.38
N ILE A 179 -4.32 5.32 -3.73
CA ILE A 179 -4.61 4.32 -2.70
C ILE A 179 -5.20 4.98 -1.44
N ALA A 180 -4.70 6.14 -1.03
CA ALA A 180 -5.23 6.86 0.12
C ALA A 180 -6.70 7.26 -0.08
N SER A 181 -7.14 7.56 -1.32
CA SER A 181 -8.54 7.90 -1.61
C SER A 181 -9.51 6.77 -1.31
N THR A 182 -9.05 5.50 -1.32
CA THR A 182 -9.91 4.33 -1.00
C THR A 182 -10.31 4.26 0.46
N SER A 183 -9.67 5.06 1.31
CA SER A 183 -9.83 5.01 2.77
C SER A 183 -11.14 5.59 3.31
N GLU A 184 -11.85 6.42 2.54
CA GLU A 184 -12.89 7.35 3.02
C GLU A 184 -12.38 8.40 4.03
N LEU A 185 -11.06 8.66 4.06
CA LEU A 185 -10.42 9.64 4.95
C LEU A 185 -9.73 10.79 4.19
N VAL A 186 -9.87 10.83 2.87
CA VAL A 186 -9.32 11.88 2.00
C VAL A 186 -10.43 12.82 1.56
N ASP A 187 -10.20 14.12 1.67
CA ASP A 187 -10.99 15.17 1.04
C ASP A 187 -10.59 15.25 -0.45
N ALA A 188 -11.49 14.85 -1.34
CA ALA A 188 -11.24 14.80 -2.79
C ALA A 188 -11.03 16.19 -3.40
N HIS A 189 -11.59 17.27 -2.79
CA HIS A 189 -11.42 18.64 -3.26
C HIS A 189 -10.05 19.20 -2.89
N GLN A 190 -9.60 18.93 -1.66
CA GLN A 190 -8.29 19.37 -1.16
C GLN A 190 -7.15 18.43 -1.59
N ARG A 191 -7.47 17.20 -2.04
CA ARG A 191 -6.52 16.12 -2.32
C ARG A 191 -5.58 15.85 -1.14
N ASN A 192 -6.14 15.90 0.06
CA ASN A 192 -5.42 15.69 1.31
C ASN A 192 -6.34 15.01 2.33
N TRP A 193 -5.78 14.64 3.48
CA TRP A 193 -6.56 14.05 4.56
C TRP A 193 -7.74 14.93 4.99
N SER A 194 -8.91 14.33 5.17
CA SER A 194 -10.08 14.98 5.78
C SER A 194 -9.89 15.04 7.29
N MET A 195 -9.13 16.05 7.74
CA MET A 195 -8.80 16.20 9.16
C MET A 195 -10.04 16.40 10.04
N ASP A 196 -11.11 16.99 9.48
CA ASP A 196 -12.38 17.15 10.20
C ASP A 196 -13.03 15.79 10.48
N THR A 197 -13.04 14.88 9.50
CA THR A 197 -13.52 13.48 9.69
C THR A 197 -12.67 12.76 10.72
N ILE A 198 -11.34 12.85 10.60
CA ILE A 198 -10.38 12.18 11.48
C ILE A 198 -10.59 12.63 12.93
N ARG A 199 -10.70 13.93 13.17
CA ARG A 199 -10.93 14.51 14.50
C ARG A 199 -12.31 14.17 15.06
N THR A 200 -13.35 14.27 14.23
CA THR A 200 -14.73 13.99 14.65
C THR A 200 -14.88 12.54 15.13
N LEU A 201 -14.17 11.61 14.49
CA LEU A 201 -14.15 10.21 14.90
C LEU A 201 -13.12 9.93 16.01
N GLY A 202 -12.31 10.91 16.43
CA GLY A 202 -11.28 10.77 17.46
C GLY A 202 -10.12 9.88 17.02
N LEU A 203 -9.86 9.75 15.73
CA LEU A 203 -8.73 8.98 15.21
C LEU A 203 -7.41 9.72 15.48
N PRO A 204 -6.30 9.01 15.76
CA PRO A 204 -5.01 9.65 16.05
C PRO A 204 -4.45 10.39 14.82
N GLU A 205 -4.46 11.74 14.86
CA GLU A 205 -4.05 12.59 13.72
C GLU A 205 -2.62 12.29 13.24
N HIS A 206 -1.72 11.96 14.14
CA HIS A 206 -0.30 11.71 13.84
C HIS A 206 -0.04 10.50 12.96
N LEU A 207 -1.02 9.59 12.79
CA LEU A 207 -0.92 8.44 11.89
C LEU A 207 -0.90 8.86 10.41
N PHE A 208 -1.54 9.97 10.10
CA PHE A 208 -1.79 10.45 8.74
C PHE A 208 -0.62 11.34 8.28
N GLY A 209 0.30 10.74 7.52
CA GLY A 209 1.49 11.41 7.01
C GLY A 209 1.24 12.18 5.71
N GLU A 210 2.33 12.54 5.05
CA GLU A 210 2.29 13.23 3.76
C GLU A 210 1.59 12.39 2.68
N ILE A 211 0.75 13.04 1.88
CA ILE A 211 0.18 12.45 0.65
C ILE A 211 1.00 12.95 -0.54
N ILE A 212 1.47 12.00 -1.36
CA ILE A 212 2.18 12.26 -2.62
C ILE A 212 1.34 11.86 -3.83
N LEU A 213 1.65 12.42 -4.98
CA LEU A 213 0.93 12.12 -6.23
C LEU A 213 1.61 10.98 -7.01
N PRO A 214 0.86 10.27 -7.87
CA PRO A 214 1.45 9.33 -8.83
C PRO A 214 2.53 9.98 -9.70
N GLY A 215 3.56 9.23 -10.05
CA GLY A 215 4.73 9.72 -10.78
C GLY A 215 5.85 10.29 -9.89
N THR A 216 5.61 10.45 -8.60
CA THR A 216 6.64 10.91 -7.64
C THR A 216 7.66 9.79 -7.37
N VAL A 217 8.94 10.13 -7.44
CA VAL A 217 10.00 9.24 -6.94
C VAL A 217 9.99 9.30 -5.42
N ARG A 218 9.65 8.19 -4.77
CA ARG A 218 9.57 8.09 -3.30
C ARG A 218 10.95 8.06 -2.64
N GLY A 219 11.94 7.54 -3.35
CA GLY A 219 13.31 7.33 -2.90
C GLY A 219 13.98 6.25 -3.71
N THR A 220 15.21 5.94 -3.34
CA THR A 220 15.98 4.85 -3.95
C THR A 220 15.92 3.59 -3.11
N LEU A 221 16.10 2.45 -3.75
CA LEU A 221 16.17 1.15 -3.11
C LEU A 221 17.29 1.15 -2.06
N LYS A 222 17.00 0.68 -0.83
CA LYS A 222 18.00 0.52 0.22
C LYS A 222 19.16 -0.33 -0.24
N GLU A 223 20.37 0.03 0.16
CA GLU A 223 21.59 -0.65 -0.28
C GLU A 223 21.59 -2.16 0.04
N GLU A 224 21.07 -2.53 1.21
CA GLU A 224 20.95 -3.94 1.60
C GLU A 224 20.09 -4.76 0.66
N ILE A 225 18.93 -4.21 0.23
CA ILE A 225 18.01 -4.85 -0.71
C ILE A 225 18.59 -4.82 -2.13
N GLY A 226 19.23 -3.71 -2.49
CA GLY A 226 19.92 -3.59 -3.78
C GLY A 226 21.02 -4.64 -3.95
N ARG A 227 21.77 -4.94 -2.87
CA ARG A 227 22.78 -6.03 -2.85
C ARG A 227 22.13 -7.42 -2.88
N GLU A 228 21.08 -7.63 -2.07
CA GLU A 228 20.38 -8.91 -1.99
C GLU A 228 19.76 -9.31 -3.32
N THR A 229 19.15 -8.37 -4.02
CA THR A 229 18.46 -8.62 -5.30
C THR A 229 19.37 -8.53 -6.53
N GLY A 230 20.53 -7.88 -6.39
CA GLY A 230 21.43 -7.57 -7.49
C GLY A 230 21.03 -6.34 -8.32
N LEU A 231 20.02 -5.59 -7.90
CA LEU A 231 19.53 -4.42 -8.62
C LEU A 231 20.44 -3.18 -8.48
N GLY A 232 21.19 -3.09 -7.38
CA GLY A 232 21.93 -1.87 -7.04
C GLY A 232 21.00 -0.70 -6.68
N THR A 233 21.31 0.49 -7.18
CA THR A 233 20.51 1.70 -6.95
C THR A 233 19.42 1.83 -8.00
N VAL A 234 18.15 1.77 -7.59
CA VAL A 234 16.97 1.86 -8.46
C VAL A 234 15.93 2.74 -7.77
N ASP A 235 15.22 3.57 -8.54
CA ASP A 235 14.16 4.42 -8.03
C ASP A 235 12.88 3.63 -7.73
N ILE A 236 12.26 3.93 -6.59
CA ILE A 236 10.91 3.46 -6.26
C ILE A 236 9.93 4.60 -6.57
N ILE A 237 9.01 4.33 -7.47
CA ILE A 237 8.12 5.33 -8.05
C ILE A 237 6.69 5.08 -7.54
N ALA A 238 6.06 6.12 -7.01
CA ALA A 238 4.64 6.09 -6.72
C ALA A 238 3.86 5.97 -8.03
N VAL A 239 3.04 4.95 -8.15
CA VAL A 239 2.14 4.75 -9.30
C VAL A 239 0.71 5.01 -8.86
N GLY A 240 -0.26 5.06 -9.77
CA GLY A 240 -1.67 5.03 -9.37
C GLY A 240 -1.94 3.66 -8.76
N SER A 241 -1.68 3.55 -7.47
CA SER A 241 -1.44 2.28 -6.77
C SER A 241 -2.72 1.58 -6.28
N ARG A 242 -3.79 1.69 -7.05
CA ARG A 242 -5.06 0.99 -6.82
C ARG A 242 -5.44 0.18 -8.03
N ASP A 243 -5.69 -1.12 -7.83
CA ASP A 243 -6.38 -1.98 -8.79
C ASP A 243 -7.84 -1.49 -8.94
N PRO A 244 -8.35 -1.26 -10.16
CA PRO A 244 -9.67 -0.70 -10.40
C PRO A 244 -10.83 -1.61 -9.95
#